data_4a53abf3346151f3b555de155f5bca97
#
_entry.id   4a53abf3346151f3b555de155f5bca97
#
_cell.length_a   1.000
_cell.length_b   1.000
_cell.length_c   1.000
_cell.angle_alpha   90.00
_cell.angle_beta   90.00
_cell.angle_gamma   90.00
#
_symmetry.space_group_name_H-M   'P 1'
#
loop_
_entity.id
_entity.type
_entity.pdbx_description
1 polymer ?
#
loop_
_entity_poly.entity_id
_entity_poly.type
_entity_poly.pdbx_seq_one_letter_code
_entity_poly.pdbx_strand_id
1 'polypeptide(L)'
;MKRSPGKLVTAVAFAGIGIVAVLGAHLLFAGQPQSGAGKPLVGTEPVPALTPYVEEHTHFDYTDPDGTVRSALAALGRQNAAMIFFQMPPDTFDHPGRFDAEVLLPTARKYRGKVAVLGGGGTLNAMIIQSVATGDAGPAVQKKFKQRAEELLREGVIGFGEMAAEHYDGVTPYQYAPPDHPLYLLLADIAAEHGVPIDLHMEAVPQDMPLPAGLKSPPNAPMLHANIAAFERLLAHNPRAKIIWAHAGADGTGYRTPDLCRRLLQAHSNLYMEIKTDPRAHGMNYPLADGKIKPEWLSLFTDFSDRFIMGSDQHYPEPKGPEQRWQELVLLFNQLPSDVRRKIGTENIAYIYGQSVASHLSAVKN
;
A
#
# COMPACT_ATOMS: atom_id res chain seq x y z
N MET A 1 -82.61 13.19 -16.44
CA MET A 1 -81.46 13.86 -17.08
C MET A 1 -80.19 13.14 -16.72
N LYS A 2 -79.62 12.32 -17.65
CA LYS A 2 -78.53 11.47 -17.45
C LYS A 2 -77.25 12.19 -17.97
N ARG A 3 -76.19 12.33 -17.16
CA ARG A 3 -74.91 12.77 -17.60
C ARG A 3 -73.92 11.53 -17.52
N SER A 4 -73.33 11.28 -18.67
CA SER A 4 -72.35 10.22 -18.94
C SER A 4 -71.00 10.55 -18.33
N PRO A 5 -70.20 9.58 -17.86
CA PRO A 5 -68.85 9.82 -17.36
C PRO A 5 -67.82 9.73 -18.51
N GLY A 6 -66.95 10.72 -18.56
CA GLY A 6 -65.83 10.79 -19.49
C GLY A 6 -64.74 9.75 -19.15
N LYS A 7 -64.21 9.15 -20.19
CA LYS A 7 -63.09 8.22 -20.13
C LYS A 7 -61.76 8.95 -19.90
N LEU A 8 -61.10 8.60 -18.80
CA LEU A 8 -59.72 9.02 -18.52
C LEU A 8 -58.77 8.09 -19.30
N VAL A 9 -58.02 8.64 -20.25
CA VAL A 9 -56.98 7.93 -20.96
C VAL A 9 -55.72 8.09 -20.14
N THR A 10 -55.24 6.97 -19.56
CA THR A 10 -53.95 6.90 -18.87
C THR A 10 -52.83 6.68 -19.91
N ALA A 11 -52.02 7.69 -20.11
CA ALA A 11 -50.80 7.56 -20.91
C ALA A 11 -49.72 6.88 -20.06
N VAL A 12 -49.34 5.69 -20.47
CA VAL A 12 -48.17 4.95 -19.91
C VAL A 12 -46.91 5.51 -20.58
N ALA A 13 -46.14 6.25 -19.85
CA ALA A 13 -44.81 6.66 -20.28
C ALA A 13 -43.81 5.50 -20.06
N PHE A 14 -43.29 4.96 -21.12
CA PHE A 14 -42.13 4.05 -21.09
C PHE A 14 -40.88 4.88 -20.72
N ALA A 15 -40.38 4.73 -19.51
CA ALA A 15 -39.06 5.18 -19.13
C ALA A 15 -38.03 4.24 -19.77
N GLY A 16 -37.34 4.73 -20.77
CA GLY A 16 -36.19 4.05 -21.36
C GLY A 16 -35.07 3.96 -20.32
N ILE A 17 -34.66 2.74 -20.02
CA ILE A 17 -33.43 2.47 -19.25
C ILE A 17 -32.25 2.83 -20.15
N GLY A 18 -31.69 4.01 -19.90
CA GLY A 18 -30.41 4.40 -20.48
C GLY A 18 -29.31 3.58 -19.80
N ILE A 19 -28.71 2.65 -20.54
CA ILE A 19 -27.46 2.03 -20.14
C ILE A 19 -26.40 3.13 -20.19
N VAL A 20 -26.01 3.66 -19.03
CA VAL A 20 -24.83 4.49 -18.89
C VAL A 20 -23.65 3.55 -18.95
N ALA A 21 -23.04 3.42 -20.13
CA ALA A 21 -21.72 2.84 -20.26
C ALA A 21 -20.73 3.78 -19.51
N VAL A 22 -20.31 3.38 -18.34
CA VAL A 22 -19.18 4.02 -17.67
C VAL A 22 -17.93 3.64 -18.46
N LEU A 23 -17.60 4.46 -19.45
CA LEU A 23 -16.28 4.47 -20.07
C LEU A 23 -15.31 4.90 -18.97
N GLY A 24 -14.57 3.94 -18.43
CA GLY A 24 -13.43 4.19 -17.57
C GLY A 24 -12.44 5.08 -18.32
N ALA A 25 -12.39 6.35 -17.96
CA ALA A 25 -11.39 7.26 -18.46
C ALA A 25 -10.05 6.87 -17.80
N HIS A 26 -9.24 6.09 -18.51
CA HIS A 26 -7.81 6.02 -18.27
C HIS A 26 -7.20 7.39 -18.54
N LEU A 27 -7.26 8.29 -17.58
CA LEU A 27 -6.54 9.55 -17.63
C LEU A 27 -5.05 9.26 -17.47
N LEU A 28 -4.33 9.38 -18.55
CA LEU A 28 -2.88 9.47 -18.57
C LEU A 28 -2.42 10.51 -17.56
N PHE A 29 -1.59 10.09 -16.61
CA PHE A 29 -0.90 10.97 -15.68
C PHE A 29 0.00 11.95 -16.44
N ALA A 30 -0.53 13.10 -16.78
CA ALA A 30 0.26 14.27 -17.16
C ALA A 30 0.59 15.02 -15.85
N GLY A 31 1.66 14.57 -15.16
CA GLY A 31 2.16 15.28 -13.99
C GLY A 31 2.58 16.68 -14.35
N GLN A 32 2.09 17.67 -13.61
CA GLN A 32 2.62 19.03 -13.66
C GLN A 32 4.07 19.02 -13.15
N PRO A 33 4.99 19.79 -13.73
CA PRO A 33 6.37 19.81 -13.29
C PRO A 33 6.46 20.47 -11.91
N GLN A 34 6.79 19.68 -10.90
CA GLN A 34 7.24 20.22 -9.62
C GLN A 34 8.66 20.72 -9.80
N SER A 35 8.89 21.99 -9.44
CA SER A 35 10.20 22.63 -9.45
C SER A 35 11.11 21.96 -8.42
N GLY A 36 12.06 21.15 -8.88
CA GLY A 36 13.03 20.47 -8.03
C GLY A 36 13.35 19.03 -8.43
N ALA A 37 12.71 18.49 -9.46
CA ALA A 37 13.01 17.14 -9.93
C ALA A 37 14.46 17.06 -10.40
N GLY A 38 15.28 16.27 -9.72
CA GLY A 38 16.59 15.84 -10.21
C GLY A 38 16.41 15.25 -11.60
N LYS A 39 17.41 15.43 -12.47
CA LYS A 39 17.37 14.84 -13.82
C LYS A 39 17.15 13.33 -13.68
N PRO A 40 16.18 12.75 -14.39
CA PRO A 40 16.05 11.30 -14.42
C PRO A 40 17.40 10.68 -14.80
N LEU A 41 17.73 9.54 -14.24
CA LEU A 41 18.89 8.73 -14.69
C LEU A 41 18.58 8.19 -16.08
N VAL A 42 18.72 9.06 -17.10
CA VAL A 42 18.44 8.74 -18.51
C VAL A 42 19.66 8.00 -19.07
N GLY A 43 19.48 6.75 -19.44
CA GLY A 43 20.38 6.08 -20.39
C GLY A 43 21.30 4.98 -19.86
N THR A 44 21.11 4.46 -18.65
CA THR A 44 21.81 3.25 -18.21
C THR A 44 20.87 2.06 -18.25
N GLU A 45 21.32 0.93 -18.82
CA GLU A 45 20.61 -0.34 -18.71
C GLU A 45 20.29 -0.63 -17.23
N PRO A 46 19.09 -1.16 -16.94
CA PRO A 46 18.70 -1.49 -15.57
C PRO A 46 19.70 -2.46 -14.93
N VAL A 47 20.27 -2.09 -13.81
CA VAL A 47 21.17 -2.97 -13.06
C VAL A 47 20.33 -3.76 -12.07
N PRO A 48 20.32 -5.10 -12.11
CA PRO A 48 19.59 -5.91 -11.15
C PRO A 48 20.18 -5.79 -9.75
N ALA A 49 19.40 -6.16 -8.74
CA ALA A 49 19.86 -6.22 -7.36
C ALA A 49 21.05 -7.20 -7.23
N LEU A 50 22.11 -6.79 -6.52
CA LEU A 50 23.31 -7.62 -6.27
C LEU A 50 23.02 -8.80 -5.32
N THR A 51 21.95 -8.71 -4.56
CA THR A 51 21.46 -9.74 -3.64
C THR A 51 19.98 -9.96 -3.93
N PRO A 52 19.47 -11.19 -3.95
CA PRO A 52 18.04 -11.43 -4.10
C PRO A 52 17.21 -10.68 -3.05
N TYR A 53 16.06 -10.17 -3.44
CA TYR A 53 15.13 -9.48 -2.54
C TYR A 53 13.69 -9.91 -2.82
N VAL A 54 12.79 -9.59 -1.90
CA VAL A 54 11.35 -9.70 -2.11
C VAL A 54 10.81 -8.30 -2.40
N GLU A 55 10.10 -8.17 -3.51
CA GLU A 55 9.33 -7.00 -3.87
C GLU A 55 8.00 -7.07 -3.12
N GLU A 56 7.94 -6.42 -1.97
CA GLU A 56 6.86 -6.63 -1.01
C GLU A 56 5.62 -5.77 -1.29
N HIS A 57 5.80 -4.59 -1.88
CA HIS A 57 4.70 -3.65 -2.09
C HIS A 57 4.47 -3.37 -3.58
N THR A 58 3.51 -4.07 -4.15
CA THR A 58 3.07 -3.86 -5.54
C THR A 58 1.56 -3.95 -5.67
N HIS A 59 1.03 -3.30 -6.70
CA HIS A 59 -0.39 -3.30 -7.02
C HIS A 59 -0.68 -4.06 -8.31
N PHE A 60 -1.94 -4.42 -8.51
CA PHE A 60 -2.35 -5.20 -9.67
C PHE A 60 -3.61 -4.65 -10.34
N ASP A 61 -3.71 -4.88 -11.64
CA ASP A 61 -4.95 -4.65 -12.38
C ASP A 61 -5.89 -5.85 -12.18
N TYR A 62 -6.97 -5.60 -11.47
CA TYR A 62 -7.99 -6.62 -11.19
C TYR A 62 -8.81 -7.03 -12.42
N THR A 63 -8.76 -6.25 -13.51
CA THR A 63 -9.45 -6.58 -14.77
C THR A 63 -8.66 -7.58 -15.62
N ASP A 64 -7.34 -7.73 -15.40
CA ASP A 64 -6.47 -8.72 -16.03
C ASP A 64 -5.50 -9.37 -15.04
N PRO A 65 -5.97 -10.23 -14.12
CA PRO A 65 -5.10 -10.90 -13.15
C PRO A 65 -3.99 -11.75 -13.78
N ASP A 66 -4.28 -12.43 -14.89
CA ASP A 66 -3.28 -13.24 -15.59
C ASP A 66 -2.22 -12.39 -16.29
N GLY A 67 -2.59 -11.26 -16.89
CA GLY A 67 -1.64 -10.28 -17.45
C GLY A 67 -0.77 -9.65 -16.40
N THR A 68 -1.36 -9.30 -15.27
CA THR A 68 -0.65 -8.80 -14.08
C THR A 68 0.45 -9.77 -13.65
N VAL A 69 0.12 -11.04 -13.41
CA VAL A 69 1.10 -12.03 -12.93
C VAL A 69 2.16 -12.31 -13.99
N ARG A 70 1.81 -12.40 -15.28
CA ARG A 70 2.81 -12.55 -16.35
C ARG A 70 3.80 -11.39 -16.40
N SER A 71 3.31 -10.15 -16.26
CA SER A 71 4.16 -8.95 -16.23
C SER A 71 5.10 -8.97 -15.01
N ALA A 72 4.58 -9.30 -13.84
CA ALA A 72 5.36 -9.40 -12.62
C ALA A 72 6.44 -10.49 -12.70
N LEU A 73 6.11 -11.67 -13.22
CA LEU A 73 7.09 -12.75 -13.40
C LEU A 73 8.20 -12.39 -14.38
N ALA A 74 7.87 -11.62 -15.44
CA ALA A 74 8.90 -11.09 -16.34
C ALA A 74 9.81 -10.08 -15.63
N ALA A 75 9.25 -9.26 -14.72
CA ALA A 75 10.02 -8.31 -13.92
C ALA A 75 10.99 -9.01 -12.94
N LEU A 76 10.58 -10.11 -12.28
CA LEU A 76 11.41 -10.90 -11.37
C LEU A 76 12.80 -11.21 -11.95
N GLY A 77 12.84 -11.68 -13.20
CA GLY A 77 14.10 -12.05 -13.85
C GLY A 77 15.01 -10.85 -14.12
N ARG A 78 14.44 -9.69 -14.43
CA ARG A 78 15.20 -8.47 -14.70
C ARG A 78 15.74 -7.82 -13.43
N GLN A 79 15.01 -7.95 -12.33
CA GLN A 79 15.27 -7.24 -11.08
C GLN A 79 16.13 -8.05 -10.09
N ASN A 80 16.30 -9.35 -10.27
CA ASN A 80 16.77 -10.30 -9.27
C ASN A 80 15.88 -10.34 -8.02
N ALA A 81 14.57 -10.14 -8.19
CA ALA A 81 13.60 -10.32 -7.12
C ALA A 81 13.28 -11.81 -6.95
N ALA A 82 13.28 -12.32 -5.74
CA ALA A 82 12.97 -13.71 -5.43
C ALA A 82 11.46 -13.99 -5.48
N MET A 83 10.66 -13.03 -4.98
CA MET A 83 9.20 -13.06 -4.93
C MET A 83 8.64 -11.66 -5.15
N ILE A 84 7.38 -11.58 -5.57
CA ILE A 84 6.57 -10.35 -5.62
C ILE A 84 5.32 -10.56 -4.78
N PHE A 85 4.99 -9.57 -3.94
CA PHE A 85 3.74 -9.53 -3.20
C PHE A 85 2.83 -8.47 -3.80
N PHE A 86 1.58 -8.84 -3.96
CA PHE A 86 0.54 -7.94 -4.44
C PHE A 86 -0.42 -7.55 -3.32
N GLN A 87 -0.88 -6.33 -3.36
CA GLN A 87 -1.94 -5.84 -2.50
C GLN A 87 -2.90 -4.95 -3.28
N MET A 88 -4.17 -4.93 -2.85
CA MET A 88 -5.12 -3.96 -3.39
C MET A 88 -4.74 -2.57 -2.91
N PRO A 89 -4.81 -1.54 -3.77
CA PRO A 89 -4.79 -0.17 -3.28
C PRO A 89 -5.90 0.05 -2.23
N PRO A 90 -5.68 0.93 -1.23
CA PRO A 90 -6.68 1.21 -0.22
C PRO A 90 -7.91 1.86 -0.84
N ASP A 91 -9.10 1.32 -0.54
CA ASP A 91 -10.36 1.83 -1.05
C ASP A 91 -11.14 2.59 0.02
N THR A 92 -12.05 3.48 -0.43
CA THR A 92 -12.83 4.37 0.45
C THR A 92 -14.24 3.87 0.75
N PHE A 93 -14.75 2.89 -0.03
CA PHE A 93 -16.14 2.44 0.06
C PHE A 93 -16.24 0.92 0.19
N ASP A 94 -17.05 0.48 1.14
CA ASP A 94 -17.58 -0.87 1.14
C ASP A 94 -18.94 -0.85 0.41
N HIS A 95 -19.04 -1.52 -0.73
CA HIS A 95 -20.26 -1.59 -1.52
C HIS A 95 -20.42 -2.96 -2.20
N PRO A 96 -21.66 -3.36 -2.53
CA PRO A 96 -21.92 -4.63 -3.20
C PRO A 96 -21.11 -4.80 -4.49
N GLY A 97 -20.50 -5.95 -4.67
CA GLY A 97 -19.64 -6.25 -5.81
C GLY A 97 -18.20 -5.79 -5.66
N ARG A 98 -17.85 -5.17 -4.55
CA ARG A 98 -16.46 -4.92 -4.20
C ARG A 98 -15.74 -6.24 -3.94
N PHE A 99 -14.54 -6.34 -4.45
CA PHE A 99 -13.65 -7.48 -4.24
C PHE A 99 -12.30 -7.01 -3.70
N ASP A 100 -11.53 -7.95 -3.24
CA ASP A 100 -10.23 -7.74 -2.64
C ASP A 100 -9.23 -8.75 -3.26
N ALA A 101 -8.34 -9.30 -2.47
CA ALA A 101 -7.32 -10.27 -2.88
C ALA A 101 -7.88 -11.49 -3.63
N GLU A 102 -9.13 -11.89 -3.40
CA GLU A 102 -9.76 -13.05 -4.03
C GLU A 102 -9.74 -13.03 -5.56
N VAL A 103 -9.66 -11.86 -6.17
CA VAL A 103 -9.56 -11.71 -7.63
C VAL A 103 -8.23 -12.24 -8.17
N LEU A 104 -7.15 -12.03 -7.43
CA LEU A 104 -5.81 -12.45 -7.85
C LEU A 104 -5.39 -13.81 -7.29
N LEU A 105 -5.90 -14.21 -6.13
CA LEU A 105 -5.52 -15.45 -5.45
C LEU A 105 -5.57 -16.71 -6.33
N PRO A 106 -6.59 -16.94 -7.19
CA PRO A 106 -6.62 -18.11 -8.07
C PRO A 106 -5.44 -18.17 -9.03
N THR A 107 -5.03 -17.02 -9.58
CA THR A 107 -3.85 -16.92 -10.47
C THR A 107 -2.55 -17.02 -9.67
N ALA A 108 -2.43 -16.33 -8.54
CA ALA A 108 -1.25 -16.38 -7.68
C ALA A 108 -0.92 -17.81 -7.19
N ARG A 109 -1.94 -18.60 -6.90
CA ARG A 109 -1.77 -20.02 -6.48
C ARG A 109 -1.07 -20.90 -7.52
N LYS A 110 -1.12 -20.53 -8.81
CA LYS A 110 -0.39 -21.23 -9.88
C LYS A 110 1.12 -21.01 -9.79
N TYR A 111 1.54 -19.93 -9.10
CA TYR A 111 2.94 -19.48 -9.01
C TYR A 111 3.44 -19.41 -7.57
N ARG A 112 3.06 -20.42 -6.76
CA ARG A 112 3.52 -20.50 -5.36
C ARG A 112 5.03 -20.41 -5.26
N GLY A 113 5.50 -19.62 -4.29
CA GLY A 113 6.94 -19.36 -4.11
C GLY A 113 7.50 -18.25 -5.02
N LYS A 114 6.65 -17.65 -5.88
CA LYS A 114 7.03 -16.48 -6.69
C LYS A 114 6.08 -15.30 -6.44
N VAL A 115 4.81 -15.59 -6.18
CA VAL A 115 3.75 -14.59 -5.99
C VAL A 115 3.03 -14.88 -4.69
N ALA A 116 2.79 -13.84 -3.90
CA ALA A 116 1.92 -13.87 -2.73
C ALA A 116 1.00 -12.64 -2.73
N VAL A 117 -0.04 -12.65 -1.89
CA VAL A 117 -1.07 -11.61 -1.89
C VAL A 117 -1.39 -11.19 -0.46
N LEU A 118 -1.42 -9.88 -0.22
CA LEU A 118 -2.03 -9.27 0.96
C LEU A 118 -3.46 -8.87 0.61
N GLY A 119 -4.32 -8.86 1.61
CA GLY A 119 -5.73 -8.48 1.45
C GLY A 119 -6.17 -7.43 2.45
N GLY A 120 -7.32 -6.83 2.22
CA GLY A 120 -7.91 -5.85 3.11
C GLY A 120 -8.00 -4.44 2.52
N GLY A 121 -7.11 -4.07 1.60
CA GLY A 121 -7.16 -2.75 0.96
C GLY A 121 -8.49 -2.47 0.27
N GLY A 122 -9.03 -3.45 -0.44
CA GLY A 122 -10.29 -3.30 -1.16
C GLY A 122 -11.54 -3.34 -0.28
N THR A 123 -11.49 -3.94 0.89
CA THR A 123 -12.69 -4.15 1.73
C THR A 123 -12.53 -3.70 3.18
N LEU A 124 -11.51 -4.14 3.91
CA LEU A 124 -11.32 -3.75 5.31
C LEU A 124 -11.02 -2.27 5.44
N ASN A 125 -10.19 -1.71 4.55
CA ASN A 125 -9.90 -0.29 4.53
C ASN A 125 -11.17 0.53 4.32
N ALA A 126 -11.99 0.15 3.34
CA ALA A 126 -13.28 0.79 3.08
C ALA A 126 -14.21 0.77 4.30
N MET A 127 -14.25 -0.36 5.03
CA MET A 127 -15.03 -0.47 6.28
C MET A 127 -14.51 0.46 7.38
N ILE A 128 -13.19 0.65 7.49
CA ILE A 128 -12.61 1.59 8.45
C ILE A 128 -13.00 3.02 8.09
N ILE A 129 -12.80 3.43 6.85
CA ILE A 129 -13.14 4.79 6.37
C ILE A 129 -14.64 5.06 6.57
N GLN A 130 -15.49 4.09 6.26
CA GLN A 130 -16.94 4.21 6.49
C GLN A 130 -17.27 4.32 7.97
N SER A 131 -16.62 3.56 8.83
CA SER A 131 -16.78 3.63 10.29
C SER A 131 -16.41 5.01 10.83
N VAL A 132 -15.33 5.62 10.35
CA VAL A 132 -14.96 7.00 10.69
C VAL A 132 -16.05 7.98 10.22
N ALA A 133 -16.50 7.86 8.97
CA ALA A 133 -17.49 8.77 8.40
C ALA A 133 -18.85 8.71 9.12
N THR A 134 -19.24 7.55 9.63
CA THR A 134 -20.51 7.35 10.34
C THR A 134 -20.39 7.52 11.85
N GLY A 135 -19.19 7.50 12.41
CA GLY A 135 -18.94 7.46 13.85
C GLY A 135 -19.34 6.14 14.50
N ASP A 136 -19.58 5.08 13.72
CA ASP A 136 -19.99 3.76 14.22
C ASP A 136 -18.84 2.74 14.13
N ALA A 137 -18.27 2.42 15.27
CA ALA A 137 -17.33 1.31 15.47
C ALA A 137 -17.87 0.28 16.50
N GLY A 138 -19.20 0.19 16.62
CA GLY A 138 -19.86 -0.66 17.59
C GLY A 138 -19.72 -2.17 17.32
N PRO A 139 -20.25 -3.03 18.23
CA PRO A 139 -20.05 -4.47 18.17
C PRO A 139 -20.48 -5.14 16.87
N ALA A 140 -21.53 -4.60 16.21
CA ALA A 140 -22.03 -5.15 14.95
C ALA A 140 -21.04 -4.89 13.79
N VAL A 141 -20.44 -3.69 13.74
CA VAL A 141 -19.41 -3.34 12.75
C VAL A 141 -18.14 -4.15 13.01
N GLN A 142 -17.67 -4.23 14.27
CA GLN A 142 -16.51 -5.03 14.65
C GLN A 142 -16.66 -6.50 14.29
N LYS A 143 -17.86 -7.07 14.50
CA LYS A 143 -18.15 -8.47 14.13
C LYS A 143 -18.02 -8.70 12.62
N LYS A 144 -18.61 -7.82 11.80
CA LYS A 144 -18.49 -7.90 10.32
C LYS A 144 -17.05 -7.74 9.87
N PHE A 145 -16.34 -6.78 10.45
CA PHE A 145 -14.93 -6.53 10.16
C PHE A 145 -14.05 -7.75 10.46
N LYS A 146 -14.19 -8.32 11.67
CA LYS A 146 -13.48 -9.54 12.05
C LYS A 146 -13.83 -10.69 11.11
N GLN A 147 -15.10 -10.90 10.81
CA GLN A 147 -15.53 -11.95 9.87
C GLN A 147 -14.86 -11.81 8.51
N ARG A 148 -14.78 -10.58 7.95
CA ARG A 148 -14.12 -10.33 6.66
C ARG A 148 -12.62 -10.57 6.72
N ALA A 149 -11.95 -10.13 7.78
CA ALA A 149 -10.52 -10.35 7.98
C ALA A 149 -10.19 -11.85 8.05
N GLU A 150 -10.96 -12.61 8.83
CA GLU A 150 -10.84 -14.08 8.94
C GLU A 150 -11.13 -14.80 7.61
N GLU A 151 -12.04 -14.27 6.80
CA GLU A 151 -12.35 -14.80 5.48
C GLU A 151 -11.15 -14.64 4.52
N LEU A 152 -10.57 -13.46 4.44
CA LEU A 152 -9.37 -13.20 3.63
C LEU A 152 -8.21 -14.14 4.01
N LEU A 153 -7.96 -14.34 5.32
CA LEU A 153 -6.94 -15.27 5.79
C LEU A 153 -7.22 -16.72 5.37
N ARG A 154 -8.49 -17.18 5.48
CA ARG A 154 -8.87 -18.51 5.03
C ARG A 154 -8.74 -18.69 3.51
N GLU A 155 -8.91 -17.62 2.74
CA GLU A 155 -8.71 -17.63 1.29
C GLU A 155 -7.24 -17.68 0.90
N GLY A 156 -6.33 -17.34 1.81
CA GLY A 156 -4.89 -17.54 1.65
C GLY A 156 -4.08 -16.27 1.44
N VAL A 157 -4.57 -15.10 1.89
CA VAL A 157 -3.72 -13.93 2.01
C VAL A 157 -2.67 -14.14 3.10
N ILE A 158 -1.51 -13.53 2.95
CA ILE A 158 -0.36 -13.69 3.86
C ILE A 158 -0.20 -12.52 4.83
N GLY A 159 -1.06 -11.51 4.74
CA GLY A 159 -1.07 -10.30 5.55
C GLY A 159 -2.22 -9.40 5.16
N PHE A 160 -2.35 -8.29 5.85
CA PHE A 160 -3.34 -7.25 5.55
C PHE A 160 -2.66 -6.02 4.94
N GLY A 161 -3.11 -5.59 3.76
CA GLY A 161 -2.53 -4.45 3.05
C GLY A 161 -3.15 -4.26 1.63
N GLU A 162 -3.03 -3.09 1.08
CA GLU A 162 -2.55 -1.85 1.70
C GLU A 162 -3.67 -1.20 2.51
N MET A 163 -3.42 -0.93 3.77
CA MET A 163 -4.35 -0.19 4.63
C MET A 163 -3.93 1.28 4.67
N ALA A 164 -4.86 2.23 4.75
CA ALA A 164 -4.52 3.67 4.74
C ALA A 164 -5.06 4.42 5.95
N ALA A 165 -4.18 4.88 6.83
CA ALA A 165 -4.54 5.75 7.94
C ALA A 165 -4.58 7.24 7.56
N GLU A 166 -3.66 7.67 6.70
CA GLU A 166 -3.63 9.01 6.10
C GLU A 166 -3.07 8.88 4.69
N HIS A 167 -3.91 9.11 3.69
CA HIS A 167 -3.52 9.03 2.29
C HIS A 167 -4.11 10.21 1.52
N TYR A 168 -3.27 10.94 0.82
CA TYR A 168 -3.68 11.96 -0.11
C TYR A 168 -2.97 11.79 -1.46
N ASP A 169 -3.64 12.16 -2.52
CA ASP A 169 -3.12 12.05 -3.88
C ASP A 169 -3.73 13.15 -4.75
N GLY A 170 -3.21 13.31 -5.96
CA GLY A 170 -3.78 14.18 -6.98
C GLY A 170 -5.00 13.59 -7.68
N VAL A 171 -5.27 12.30 -7.56
CA VAL A 171 -6.25 11.54 -8.34
C VAL A 171 -7.23 10.77 -7.48
N THR A 172 -6.74 10.03 -6.48
CA THR A 172 -7.58 9.22 -5.60
C THR A 172 -8.25 10.06 -4.52
N PRO A 173 -9.43 9.65 -4.00
CA PRO A 173 -10.05 10.32 -2.88
C PRO A 173 -9.14 10.33 -1.65
N TYR A 174 -9.15 11.45 -0.93
CA TYR A 174 -8.50 11.55 0.37
C TYR A 174 -9.05 10.51 1.35
N GLN A 175 -8.16 9.89 2.10
CA GLN A 175 -8.51 8.92 3.12
C GLN A 175 -7.87 9.30 4.44
N TYR A 176 -8.69 9.29 5.48
CA TYR A 176 -8.23 9.50 6.85
C TYR A 176 -8.98 8.61 7.82
N ALA A 177 -8.22 7.90 8.63
CA ALA A 177 -8.70 7.24 9.83
C ALA A 177 -7.59 7.32 10.89
N PRO A 178 -7.89 7.73 12.14
CA PRO A 178 -6.86 7.71 13.19
C PRO A 178 -6.24 6.32 13.27
N PRO A 179 -4.90 6.18 13.32
CA PRO A 179 -4.25 4.87 13.42
C PRO A 179 -4.70 4.04 14.63
N ASP A 180 -5.17 4.67 15.69
CA ASP A 180 -5.76 4.02 16.88
C ASP A 180 -7.29 3.88 16.80
N HIS A 181 -7.89 4.00 15.63
CA HIS A 181 -9.30 3.70 15.42
C HIS A 181 -9.64 2.27 15.89
N PRO A 182 -10.80 2.02 16.53
CA PRO A 182 -11.13 0.70 17.09
C PRO A 182 -10.99 -0.46 16.11
N LEU A 183 -11.25 -0.25 14.81
CA LEU A 183 -11.08 -1.30 13.80
C LEU A 183 -9.61 -1.55 13.44
N TYR A 184 -8.72 -0.56 13.52
CA TYR A 184 -7.27 -0.79 13.41
C TYR A 184 -6.73 -1.55 14.61
N LEU A 185 -7.17 -1.22 15.82
CA LEU A 185 -6.80 -1.97 17.03
C LEU A 185 -7.27 -3.43 16.94
N LEU A 186 -8.51 -3.65 16.49
CA LEU A 186 -9.03 -4.98 16.24
C LEU A 186 -8.24 -5.72 15.15
N LEU A 187 -7.85 -5.04 14.07
CA LEU A 187 -7.04 -5.64 13.02
C LEU A 187 -5.66 -6.06 13.54
N ALA A 188 -5.06 -5.24 14.42
CA ALA A 188 -3.79 -5.57 15.07
C ALA A 188 -3.92 -6.83 15.94
N ASP A 189 -5.03 -7.00 16.66
CA ASP A 189 -5.28 -8.20 17.45
C ASP A 189 -5.44 -9.44 16.56
N ILE A 190 -6.20 -9.34 15.47
CA ILE A 190 -6.37 -10.43 14.51
C ILE A 190 -5.03 -10.79 13.85
N ALA A 191 -4.27 -9.80 13.40
CA ALA A 191 -2.97 -10.00 12.78
C ALA A 191 -1.99 -10.70 13.74
N ALA A 192 -1.97 -10.28 15.01
CA ALA A 192 -1.16 -10.90 16.06
C ALA A 192 -1.58 -12.34 16.37
N GLU A 193 -2.89 -12.64 16.37
CA GLU A 193 -3.45 -13.98 16.59
C GLU A 193 -2.99 -14.94 15.49
N HIS A 194 -3.00 -14.49 14.24
CA HIS A 194 -2.62 -15.29 13.07
C HIS A 194 -1.14 -15.20 12.70
N GLY A 195 -0.36 -14.34 13.36
CA GLY A 195 1.08 -14.16 13.11
C GLY A 195 1.41 -13.51 11.77
N VAL A 196 0.45 -12.80 11.15
CA VAL A 196 0.60 -12.07 9.88
C VAL A 196 0.85 -10.58 10.11
N PRO A 197 1.47 -9.86 9.16
CA PRO A 197 1.67 -8.41 9.29
C PRO A 197 0.46 -7.60 8.81
N ILE A 198 0.50 -6.30 9.15
CA ILE A 198 -0.31 -5.24 8.55
C ILE A 198 0.63 -4.29 7.82
N ASP A 199 0.41 -4.08 6.54
CA ASP A 199 1.03 -3.02 5.75
C ASP A 199 0.14 -1.77 5.81
N LEU A 200 0.69 -0.66 6.32
CA LEU A 200 -0.05 0.56 6.63
C LEU A 200 0.57 1.77 5.93
N HIS A 201 -0.15 2.30 4.95
CA HIS A 201 0.09 3.61 4.38
C HIS A 201 -0.34 4.70 5.35
N MET A 202 0.58 5.57 5.70
CA MET A 202 0.29 6.72 6.54
C MET A 202 1.32 7.81 6.29
N GLU A 203 0.86 8.97 5.84
CA GLU A 203 1.70 10.15 5.80
C GLU A 203 2.04 10.61 7.22
N ALA A 204 3.27 11.12 7.41
CA ALA A 204 3.69 11.58 8.74
C ALA A 204 3.15 12.98 9.02
N VAL A 205 2.21 13.11 9.94
CA VAL A 205 1.60 14.38 10.36
C VAL A 205 1.75 14.54 11.87
N PRO A 206 2.82 15.23 12.36
CA PRO A 206 3.08 15.35 13.80
C PRO A 206 2.12 16.30 14.52
N GLN A 207 1.55 17.25 13.82
CA GLN A 207 0.53 18.20 14.29
C GLN A 207 -0.39 18.56 13.13
N ASP A 208 -1.59 19.04 13.42
CA ASP A 208 -2.50 19.49 12.37
C ASP A 208 -1.81 20.53 11.49
N MET A 209 -1.87 20.32 10.18
CA MET A 209 -1.17 21.16 9.21
C MET A 209 -2.00 21.35 7.94
N PRO A 210 -1.81 22.47 7.21
CA PRO A 210 -2.44 22.64 5.93
C PRO A 210 -1.97 21.58 4.93
N LEU A 211 -2.83 21.27 3.98
CA LEU A 211 -2.49 20.40 2.85
C LEU A 211 -1.23 20.90 2.15
N PRO A 212 -0.24 20.05 1.82
CA PRO A 212 0.97 20.44 1.13
C PRO A 212 0.71 21.21 -0.17
N ALA A 213 1.54 22.19 -0.45
CA ALA A 213 1.45 23.00 -1.66
C ALA A 213 1.56 22.12 -2.92
N GLY A 214 0.70 22.35 -3.90
CA GLY A 214 0.63 21.57 -5.13
C GLY A 214 -0.47 20.54 -5.17
N LEU A 215 -1.00 20.13 -4.01
CA LEU A 215 -2.20 19.30 -3.93
C LEU A 215 -3.46 20.17 -3.91
N LYS A 216 -4.58 19.60 -4.37
CA LYS A 216 -5.87 20.30 -4.47
C LYS A 216 -6.85 19.80 -3.42
N SER A 217 -7.64 20.73 -2.89
CA SER A 217 -8.81 20.42 -2.07
C SER A 217 -10.07 20.95 -2.78
N PRO A 218 -11.12 20.14 -3.02
CA PRO A 218 -11.09 18.69 -3.07
C PRO A 218 -10.23 18.13 -4.21
N PRO A 219 -9.87 16.82 -4.27
CA PRO A 219 -10.42 15.73 -3.44
C PRO A 219 -9.84 15.63 -2.03
N ASN A 220 -8.65 16.21 -1.78
CA ASN A 220 -8.03 16.13 -0.46
C ASN A 220 -8.69 17.08 0.55
N ALA A 221 -8.55 16.81 1.84
CA ALA A 221 -8.94 17.72 2.88
C ALA A 221 -8.02 18.97 2.90
N PRO A 222 -8.52 20.17 3.24
CA PRO A 222 -7.70 21.37 3.31
C PRO A 222 -6.68 21.34 4.47
N MET A 223 -6.93 20.50 5.46
CA MET A 223 -6.08 20.28 6.64
C MET A 223 -5.84 18.80 6.83
N LEU A 224 -4.60 18.42 7.14
CA LEU A 224 -4.22 17.08 7.55
C LEU A 224 -4.20 16.99 9.07
N HIS A 225 -4.58 15.84 9.62
CA HIS A 225 -4.71 15.63 11.05
C HIS A 225 -3.47 14.97 11.66
N ALA A 226 -3.09 15.42 12.86
CA ALA A 226 -1.99 14.83 13.62
C ALA A 226 -2.22 13.33 13.86
N ASN A 227 -1.26 12.49 13.46
CA ASN A 227 -1.43 11.03 13.47
C ASN A 227 -0.31 10.26 14.20
N ILE A 228 0.87 10.88 14.44
CA ILE A 228 2.01 10.16 15.03
C ILE A 228 1.70 9.61 16.43
N ALA A 229 1.06 10.40 17.30
CA ALA A 229 0.70 9.92 18.64
C ALA A 229 -0.34 8.79 18.60
N ALA A 230 -1.29 8.83 17.65
CA ALA A 230 -2.25 7.75 17.43
C ALA A 230 -1.57 6.49 16.88
N PHE A 231 -0.57 6.66 16.01
CA PHE A 231 0.23 5.55 15.51
C PHE A 231 1.02 4.86 16.62
N GLU A 232 1.64 5.62 17.53
CA GLU A 232 2.31 5.05 18.71
C GLU A 232 1.34 4.26 19.61
N ARG A 233 0.07 4.72 19.73
CA ARG A 233 -0.97 3.95 20.46
C ARG A 233 -1.35 2.65 19.76
N LEU A 234 -1.43 2.63 18.42
CA LEU A 234 -1.62 1.38 17.65
C LEU A 234 -0.46 0.41 17.90
N LEU A 235 0.79 0.89 17.80
CA LEU A 235 1.98 0.07 18.01
C LEU A 235 2.06 -0.49 19.44
N ALA A 236 1.66 0.30 20.44
CA ALA A 236 1.63 -0.10 21.85
C ALA A 236 0.44 -1.01 22.19
N HIS A 237 -0.65 -0.99 21.41
CA HIS A 237 -1.87 -1.76 21.69
C HIS A 237 -1.61 -3.27 21.73
N ASN A 238 -0.95 -3.81 20.74
CA ASN A 238 -0.57 -5.21 20.70
C ASN A 238 0.87 -5.39 20.20
N PRO A 239 1.87 -5.54 21.10
CA PRO A 239 3.28 -5.66 20.71
C PRO A 239 3.61 -6.91 19.88
N ARG A 240 2.69 -7.87 19.75
CA ARG A 240 2.86 -9.04 18.87
C ARG A 240 2.40 -8.78 17.43
N ALA A 241 1.59 -7.74 17.20
CA ALA A 241 1.19 -7.35 15.88
C ALA A 241 2.37 -6.71 15.14
N LYS A 242 2.76 -7.27 14.00
CA LYS A 242 3.82 -6.73 13.15
C LYS A 242 3.22 -5.66 12.24
N ILE A 243 3.62 -4.42 12.41
CA ILE A 243 3.13 -3.29 11.60
C ILE A 243 4.25 -2.84 10.67
N ILE A 244 3.99 -2.86 9.38
CA ILE A 244 4.86 -2.31 8.35
C ILE A 244 4.35 -0.89 8.04
N TRP A 245 5.15 0.13 8.34
CA TRP A 245 4.85 1.48 7.91
C TRP A 245 5.38 1.68 6.50
N ALA A 246 4.46 1.61 5.53
CA ALA A 246 4.78 1.67 4.10
C ALA A 246 5.47 2.98 3.70
N HIS A 247 6.33 2.91 2.68
CA HIS A 247 6.90 4.05 1.95
C HIS A 247 7.94 4.90 2.69
N ALA A 248 8.82 4.29 3.50
CA ALA A 248 9.98 5.00 4.04
C ALA A 248 10.90 5.47 2.90
N GLY A 249 11.12 6.79 2.82
CA GLY A 249 11.82 7.44 1.71
C GLY A 249 10.92 8.18 0.73
N ALA A 250 9.62 7.90 0.71
CA ALA A 250 8.63 8.74 0.06
C ALA A 250 7.89 9.55 1.14
N ASP A 251 8.00 10.87 1.11
CA ASP A 251 7.46 11.76 2.15
C ASP A 251 6.88 13.01 1.52
N GLY A 252 5.58 13.10 1.52
CA GLY A 252 4.86 14.23 0.96
C GLY A 252 4.66 15.38 1.95
N THR A 253 4.79 15.15 3.25
CA THR A 253 4.58 16.17 4.29
C THR A 253 5.87 16.86 4.72
N GLY A 254 7.02 16.24 4.52
CA GLY A 254 8.31 16.69 5.02
C GLY A 254 8.63 16.27 6.46
N TYR A 255 7.78 15.48 7.09
CA TYR A 255 7.93 15.08 8.50
C TYR A 255 8.36 13.63 8.73
N ARG A 256 8.38 12.80 7.69
CA ARG A 256 8.89 11.42 7.78
C ARG A 256 10.43 11.41 7.70
N THR A 257 11.05 12.09 8.65
CA THR A 257 12.49 12.23 8.72
C THR A 257 13.19 10.95 9.19
N PRO A 258 14.48 10.72 8.87
CA PRO A 258 15.26 9.64 9.46
C PRO A 258 15.24 9.66 11.00
N ASP A 259 15.22 10.83 11.62
CA ASP A 259 15.15 10.97 13.09
C ASP A 259 13.81 10.51 13.65
N LEU A 260 12.69 10.85 13.00
CA LEU A 260 11.38 10.34 13.40
C LEU A 260 11.32 8.82 13.25
N CYS A 261 11.79 8.29 12.12
CA CYS A 261 11.85 6.84 11.88
C CYS A 261 12.71 6.15 12.96
N ARG A 262 13.89 6.67 13.27
CA ARG A 262 14.78 6.16 14.32
C ARG A 262 14.10 6.12 15.68
N ARG A 263 13.47 7.23 16.08
CA ARG A 263 12.77 7.32 17.37
C ARG A 263 11.67 6.26 17.49
N LEU A 264 10.85 6.10 16.46
CA LEU A 264 9.77 5.12 16.47
C LEU A 264 10.29 3.67 16.47
N LEU A 265 11.33 3.37 15.68
CA LEU A 265 11.96 2.04 15.67
C LEU A 265 12.61 1.66 17.00
N GLN A 266 13.19 2.65 17.71
CA GLN A 266 13.73 2.46 19.06
C GLN A 266 12.64 2.18 20.10
N ALA A 267 11.51 2.88 19.98
CA ALA A 267 10.40 2.78 20.94
C ALA A 267 9.54 1.51 20.75
N HIS A 268 9.40 1.01 19.51
CA HIS A 268 8.44 -0.02 19.17
C HIS A 268 9.10 -1.20 18.43
N SER A 269 9.25 -2.31 19.13
CA SER A 269 9.91 -3.52 18.60
C SER A 269 9.13 -4.23 17.49
N ASN A 270 7.86 -3.95 17.36
CA ASN A 270 6.93 -4.52 16.38
C ASN A 270 6.71 -3.63 15.14
N LEU A 271 7.42 -2.50 15.05
CA LEU A 271 7.41 -1.63 13.88
C LEU A 271 8.46 -2.08 12.87
N TYR A 272 8.05 -2.19 11.62
CA TYR A 272 8.88 -2.40 10.44
C TYR A 272 8.60 -1.28 9.44
N MET A 273 9.49 -1.06 8.48
CA MET A 273 9.31 -0.04 7.44
C MET A 273 9.64 -0.62 6.08
N GLU A 274 8.80 -0.35 5.11
CA GLU A 274 9.05 -0.64 3.71
C GLU A 274 9.74 0.55 3.06
N ILE A 275 10.87 0.29 2.38
CA ILE A 275 11.65 1.31 1.67
C ILE A 275 11.03 1.51 0.30
N LYS A 276 10.61 2.75 0.01
CA LYS A 276 10.14 3.16 -1.31
C LYS A 276 10.98 4.31 -1.82
N THR A 277 11.26 4.28 -3.12
CA THR A 277 11.77 5.42 -3.86
C THR A 277 10.79 5.75 -5.01
N ASP A 278 10.50 7.02 -5.20
CA ASP A 278 9.76 7.47 -6.38
C ASP A 278 10.49 8.68 -6.98
N PRO A 279 11.12 8.52 -8.16
CA PRO A 279 11.87 9.60 -8.78
C PRO A 279 11.01 10.81 -9.16
N ARG A 280 9.68 10.67 -9.14
CA ARG A 280 8.74 11.77 -9.40
C ARG A 280 8.36 12.55 -8.15
N ALA A 281 8.61 11.98 -6.97
CA ALA A 281 8.21 12.52 -5.68
C ALA A 281 9.44 12.69 -4.75
N HIS A 282 10.45 13.39 -5.24
CA HIS A 282 11.64 13.72 -4.44
C HIS A 282 11.27 14.76 -3.37
N GLY A 283 10.67 14.29 -2.27
CA GLY A 283 10.40 15.09 -1.09
C GLY A 283 11.67 15.48 -0.33
N MET A 284 11.54 16.32 0.68
CA MET A 284 12.68 16.81 1.49
C MET A 284 13.49 15.68 2.12
N ASN A 285 12.82 14.57 2.49
CA ASN A 285 13.43 13.42 3.15
C ASN A 285 13.77 12.26 2.19
N TYR A 286 13.82 12.51 0.88
CA TYR A 286 14.18 11.50 -0.09
C TYR A 286 15.57 10.90 0.20
N PRO A 287 15.74 9.57 0.15
CA PRO A 287 16.95 8.93 0.65
C PRO A 287 18.18 9.06 -0.25
N LEU A 288 18.00 9.44 -1.52
CA LEU A 288 19.08 9.61 -2.48
C LEU A 288 19.37 11.09 -2.77
N ALA A 289 20.66 11.40 -2.96
CA ALA A 289 21.11 12.65 -3.55
C ALA A 289 22.17 12.31 -4.61
N ASP A 290 22.00 12.78 -5.83
CA ASP A 290 22.88 12.48 -6.97
C ASP A 290 23.17 10.98 -7.13
N GLY A 291 22.14 10.15 -6.94
CA GLY A 291 22.23 8.68 -7.02
C GLY A 291 22.95 8.02 -5.84
N LYS A 292 23.30 8.73 -4.79
CA LYS A 292 23.96 8.21 -3.59
C LYS A 292 23.04 8.28 -2.38
N ILE A 293 23.11 7.24 -1.53
CA ILE A 293 22.37 7.26 -0.26
C ILE A 293 22.90 8.38 0.63
N LYS A 294 21.99 9.19 1.17
CA LYS A 294 22.32 10.20 2.14
C LYS A 294 22.85 9.56 3.44
N PRO A 295 23.86 10.14 4.11
CA PRO A 295 24.47 9.54 5.29
C PRO A 295 23.50 9.21 6.41
N GLU A 296 22.51 10.06 6.66
CA GLU A 296 21.48 9.86 7.69
C GLU A 296 20.57 8.65 7.41
N TRP A 297 20.23 8.40 6.13
CA TRP A 297 19.48 7.23 5.71
C TRP A 297 20.34 5.97 5.74
N LEU A 298 21.60 6.05 5.30
CA LEU A 298 22.52 4.91 5.38
C LEU A 298 22.72 4.46 6.83
N SER A 299 22.93 5.40 7.76
CA SER A 299 23.01 5.11 9.20
C SER A 299 21.72 4.46 9.70
N LEU A 300 20.56 4.99 9.34
CA LEU A 300 19.27 4.43 9.77
C LEU A 300 19.09 2.97 9.27
N PHE A 301 19.34 2.70 7.99
CA PHE A 301 19.23 1.36 7.42
C PHE A 301 20.24 0.37 8.02
N THR A 302 21.42 0.84 8.38
CA THR A 302 22.47 0.00 9.00
C THR A 302 22.14 -0.31 10.45
N ASP A 303 21.76 0.70 11.23
CA ASP A 303 21.48 0.57 12.67
C ASP A 303 20.21 -0.29 12.94
N PHE A 304 19.23 -0.25 12.03
CA PHE A 304 17.97 -1.00 12.12
C PHE A 304 17.81 -1.98 10.95
N SER A 305 18.91 -2.61 10.54
CA SER A 305 18.91 -3.49 9.37
C SER A 305 17.94 -4.68 9.45
N ASP A 306 17.44 -5.01 10.63
CA ASP A 306 16.43 -6.05 10.90
C ASP A 306 14.98 -5.53 10.86
N ARG A 307 14.76 -4.26 10.51
CA ARG A 307 13.46 -3.57 10.55
C ARG A 307 13.01 -3.00 9.22
N PHE A 308 13.82 -3.12 8.18
CA PHE A 308 13.48 -2.62 6.85
C PHE A 308 13.25 -3.77 5.87
N ILE A 309 12.37 -3.54 4.91
CA ILE A 309 12.07 -4.38 3.75
C ILE A 309 11.98 -3.52 2.50
N MET A 310 11.85 -4.11 1.33
CA MET A 310 11.79 -3.38 0.06
C MET A 310 10.41 -3.48 -0.58
N GLY A 311 9.91 -2.35 -1.10
CA GLY A 311 8.71 -2.28 -1.92
C GLY A 311 8.73 -1.07 -2.84
N SER A 312 8.45 -1.28 -4.12
CA SER A 312 8.50 -0.18 -5.10
C SER A 312 7.21 0.58 -5.26
N ASP A 313 6.11 0.05 -4.76
CA ASP A 313 4.75 0.52 -5.04
C ASP A 313 4.47 0.57 -6.56
N GLN A 314 5.04 -0.42 -7.28
CA GLN A 314 4.87 -0.57 -8.71
C GLN A 314 3.50 -1.19 -9.02
N HIS A 315 2.85 -0.69 -10.08
CA HIS A 315 1.60 -1.27 -10.59
C HIS A 315 1.90 -2.25 -11.72
N TYR A 316 1.22 -3.41 -11.69
CA TYR A 316 1.31 -4.41 -12.76
C TYR A 316 -0.07 -4.64 -13.41
N PRO A 317 -0.14 -4.85 -14.76
CA PRO A 317 0.99 -4.76 -15.70
C PRO A 317 1.59 -3.36 -15.70
N GLU A 318 2.89 -3.29 -15.95
CA GLU A 318 3.59 -2.00 -15.95
C GLU A 318 2.93 -1.01 -16.92
N PRO A 319 2.65 0.22 -16.49
CA PRO A 319 2.22 1.26 -17.41
C PRO A 319 3.31 1.46 -18.48
N LYS A 320 2.90 1.77 -19.69
CA LYS A 320 3.83 2.11 -20.78
C LYS A 320 4.70 3.30 -20.36
N GLY A 321 5.97 3.03 -20.03
CA GLY A 321 6.93 4.03 -19.55
C GLY A 321 8.12 3.38 -18.85
N PRO A 322 9.17 4.15 -18.54
CA PRO A 322 10.36 3.61 -17.87
C PRO A 322 10.02 3.09 -16.47
N GLU A 323 10.53 1.90 -16.16
CA GLU A 323 10.45 1.21 -14.86
C GLU A 323 11.29 1.94 -13.78
N GLN A 324 11.01 3.22 -13.51
CA GLN A 324 11.92 4.04 -12.73
C GLN A 324 11.87 3.78 -11.23
N ARG A 325 10.70 3.38 -10.69
CA ARG A 325 10.55 3.19 -9.24
C ARG A 325 11.47 2.09 -8.71
N TRP A 326 11.37 0.90 -9.29
CA TRP A 326 12.21 -0.21 -8.83
C TRP A 326 13.69 0.00 -9.17
N GLN A 327 14.03 0.71 -10.26
CA GLN A 327 15.43 0.99 -10.62
C GLN A 327 16.14 1.83 -9.57
N GLU A 328 15.51 2.90 -9.07
CA GLU A 328 16.07 3.70 -7.99
C GLU A 328 16.09 2.96 -6.65
N LEU A 329 15.06 2.15 -6.37
CA LEU A 329 15.03 1.29 -5.19
C LEU A 329 16.21 0.30 -5.21
N VAL A 330 16.45 -0.37 -6.34
CA VAL A 330 17.60 -1.27 -6.51
C VAL A 330 18.93 -0.51 -6.47
N LEU A 331 18.99 0.70 -7.04
CA LEU A 331 20.18 1.55 -6.94
C LEU A 331 20.52 1.87 -5.48
N LEU A 332 19.55 2.22 -4.68
CA LEU A 332 19.69 2.42 -3.24
C LEU A 332 20.17 1.14 -2.57
N PHE A 333 19.46 0.04 -2.80
CA PHE A 333 19.72 -1.26 -2.21
C PHE A 333 21.13 -1.77 -2.48
N ASN A 334 21.62 -1.62 -3.71
CA ASN A 334 22.96 -2.05 -4.10
C ASN A 334 24.11 -1.30 -3.42
N GLN A 335 23.85 -0.12 -2.84
CA GLN A 335 24.82 0.67 -2.08
C GLN A 335 24.92 0.25 -0.60
N LEU A 336 23.96 -0.52 -0.09
CA LEU A 336 24.00 -1.00 1.29
C LEU A 336 25.10 -2.05 1.50
N PRO A 337 25.68 -2.18 2.71
CA PRO A 337 26.56 -3.28 3.07
C PRO A 337 25.91 -4.66 2.78
N SER A 338 26.71 -5.65 2.44
CA SER A 338 26.21 -6.96 1.99
C SER A 338 25.36 -7.69 3.02
N ASP A 339 25.70 -7.58 4.30
CA ASP A 339 24.93 -8.14 5.42
C ASP A 339 23.60 -7.41 5.63
N VAL A 340 23.58 -6.09 5.46
CA VAL A 340 22.37 -5.26 5.50
C VAL A 340 21.45 -5.63 4.32
N ARG A 341 22.00 -5.77 3.09
CA ARG A 341 21.23 -6.22 1.93
C ARG A 341 20.57 -7.57 2.15
N ARG A 342 21.28 -8.53 2.73
CA ARG A 342 20.73 -9.85 2.99
C ARG A 342 19.56 -9.82 3.97
N LYS A 343 19.66 -9.01 5.02
CA LYS A 343 18.56 -8.82 5.99
C LYS A 343 17.36 -8.14 5.34
N ILE A 344 17.57 -6.97 4.75
CA ILE A 344 16.49 -6.16 4.13
C ILE A 344 15.87 -6.89 2.93
N GLY A 345 16.68 -7.58 2.15
CA GLY A 345 16.22 -8.27 0.93
C GLY A 345 15.34 -9.48 1.22
N THR A 346 15.69 -10.31 2.20
CA THR A 346 15.02 -11.61 2.36
C THR A 346 14.79 -12.05 3.81
N GLU A 347 15.73 -11.79 4.75
CA GLU A 347 15.61 -12.36 6.09
C GLU A 347 14.50 -11.73 6.90
N ASN A 348 14.34 -10.40 6.80
CA ASN A 348 13.27 -9.67 7.47
C ASN A 348 11.89 -10.08 6.94
N ILE A 349 11.74 -10.25 5.64
CA ILE A 349 10.50 -10.78 5.04
C ILE A 349 10.18 -12.17 5.57
N ALA A 350 11.16 -13.07 5.64
CA ALA A 350 10.97 -14.40 6.19
C ALA A 350 10.53 -14.37 7.66
N TYR A 351 11.04 -13.43 8.44
CA TYR A 351 10.64 -13.22 9.83
C TYR A 351 9.23 -12.61 9.95
N ILE A 352 8.93 -11.58 9.16
CA ILE A 352 7.68 -10.83 9.22
C ILE A 352 6.50 -11.72 8.79
N TYR A 353 6.63 -12.42 7.65
CA TYR A 353 5.58 -13.23 7.05
C TYR A 353 5.58 -14.70 7.46
N GLY A 354 6.61 -15.14 8.19
CA GLY A 354 6.67 -16.45 8.80
C GLY A 354 7.00 -17.60 7.85
N GLN A 355 6.67 -18.83 8.30
CA GLN A 355 7.15 -20.07 7.68
C GLN A 355 6.71 -20.26 6.21
N SER A 356 5.54 -19.77 5.83
CA SER A 356 5.03 -19.92 4.46
C SER A 356 5.94 -19.24 3.43
N VAL A 357 6.49 -18.06 3.76
CA VAL A 357 7.43 -17.32 2.91
C VAL A 357 8.86 -17.79 3.11
N ALA A 358 9.27 -18.06 4.36
CA ALA A 358 10.60 -18.51 4.69
C ALA A 358 11.01 -19.80 3.96
N SER A 359 10.10 -20.77 3.82
CA SER A 359 10.34 -22.03 3.09
C SER A 359 10.67 -21.80 1.61
N HIS A 360 10.00 -20.85 0.97
CA HIS A 360 10.25 -20.52 -0.44
C HIS A 360 11.59 -19.78 -0.63
N LEU A 361 11.92 -18.87 0.27
CA LEU A 361 13.18 -18.11 0.21
C LEU A 361 14.42 -19.01 0.49
N SER A 362 14.28 -20.05 1.30
CA SER A 362 15.34 -21.02 1.54
C SER A 362 15.73 -21.81 0.28
N ALA A 363 14.78 -22.05 -0.62
CA ALA A 363 15.02 -22.73 -1.89
C ALA A 363 15.80 -21.87 -2.91
N VAL A 364 15.81 -20.55 -2.76
CA VAL A 364 16.54 -19.61 -3.65
C VAL A 364 18.02 -19.53 -3.30
N LYS A 365 18.43 -19.95 -2.09
CA LYS A 365 19.81 -19.90 -1.62
C LYS A 365 20.71 -21.06 -2.13
N ASN A 366 20.11 -22.06 -2.81
CA ASN A 366 20.78 -23.20 -3.42
C ASN A 366 20.75 -23.12 -4.96
#